data_b1a7220f205da06965b7a68175dc0359
#
_entry.id   b1a7220f205da06965b7a68175dc0359
#
_cell.length_a   1.000
_cell.length_b   1.000
_cell.length_c   1.000
_cell.angle_alpha   90.00
_cell.angle_beta   90.00
_cell.angle_gamma   90.00
#
_symmetry.space_group_name_H-M   'P 1'
#
loop_
_entity.id
_entity.type
_entity.pdbx_description
1 polymer ?
#
loop_
_entity_poly.entity_id
_entity_poly.type
_entity_poly.pdbx_seq_one_letter_code
_entity_poly.pdbx_strand_id
1 'polypeptide(L)'
;MNPILLLAPVLLALQSGKPAVPPPTPAVDLPKIPLSDAQRAVFGDDLFERRFAESYAAETDIEPKLLDTERKGMLEVLKLIQADKMAEAAAMLQKMRTDASSAVIDFTIANIAFQKEDFSTAIDEYTRCVQKFPKFRRAWRNLSLIHVRNGDLEKALPALTKVVELGGADSTTYGLMGFAYSNLDKPIAAESAYRMAILLDPATRDWKLGLAKSFFKQKRFADAAALTGELIKETPDAADLWLLQANAFVGLGQPMKAAQNYEIVDRLGKTTVESLNMLGDIYINEGLYDIAVSCYERAMLKTPRGAAERPVRAAKVLVGRGASMEAEGLIGQIEKIYGAELKENERKDLLKMKARMAVARGAGEEEARILEEIVSIDPLDGEALILLGQYYGRTGDAAKGIFLYERAAKLEKFEADAKVRHAQLLVGQGKYADALPLLRSAQQVKPRENIQQYLEQVERVARSR
;
A
#
# COMPACT_ATOMS: atom_id res chain seq x y z
N MET A 1 -30.95 8.07 0.84
CA MET A 1 -31.13 8.45 -0.60
C MET A 1 -32.62 8.67 -0.83
N ASN A 2 -33.00 9.76 -1.48
CA ASN A 2 -34.42 10.12 -1.65
C ASN A 2 -35.08 9.12 -2.63
N PRO A 3 -36.14 8.38 -2.25
CA PRO A 3 -36.78 7.36 -3.09
C PRO A 3 -37.33 7.95 -4.42
N ILE A 4 -37.58 9.24 -4.48
CA ILE A 4 -38.08 9.96 -5.67
C ILE A 4 -37.08 9.91 -6.83
N LEU A 5 -35.77 9.92 -6.57
CA LEU A 5 -34.74 9.87 -7.61
C LEU A 5 -34.63 8.50 -8.33
N LEU A 6 -35.00 7.42 -7.64
CA LEU A 6 -35.00 6.07 -8.21
C LEU A 6 -36.24 5.79 -9.09
N LEU A 7 -37.31 6.57 -8.91
CA LEU A 7 -38.55 6.44 -9.67
C LEU A 7 -38.60 7.32 -10.92
N ALA A 8 -37.61 8.21 -11.11
CA ALA A 8 -37.58 9.14 -12.23
C ALA A 8 -37.79 8.50 -13.61
N PRO A 9 -37.26 7.30 -13.95
CA PRO A 9 -37.52 6.67 -15.24
C PRO A 9 -38.98 6.22 -15.42
N VAL A 10 -39.62 5.77 -14.33
CA VAL A 10 -41.01 5.34 -14.39
C VAL A 10 -41.93 6.56 -14.57
N LEU A 11 -41.65 7.65 -13.90
CA LEU A 11 -42.35 8.93 -14.06
C LEU A 11 -42.18 9.52 -15.45
N LEU A 12 -40.96 9.48 -16.04
CA LEU A 12 -40.69 9.95 -17.40
C LEU A 12 -41.39 9.07 -18.44
N ALA A 13 -41.41 7.74 -18.26
CA ALA A 13 -42.10 6.83 -19.18
C ALA A 13 -43.64 6.98 -19.14
N LEU A 14 -44.19 7.44 -18.03
CA LEU A 14 -45.61 7.72 -17.86
C LEU A 14 -46.05 9.10 -18.36
N GLN A 15 -45.12 10.09 -18.42
CA GLN A 15 -45.36 11.46 -18.86
C GLN A 15 -45.21 11.66 -20.38
N SER A 16 -45.19 10.63 -21.19
CA SER A 16 -45.04 10.74 -22.65
C SER A 16 -46.27 11.35 -23.38
N GLY A 17 -46.74 12.42 -22.83
CA GLY A 17 -47.57 13.40 -23.58
C GLY A 17 -46.74 14.69 -23.73
N LYS A 18 -46.16 14.93 -24.89
CA LYS A 18 -45.29 16.05 -25.33
C LYS A 18 -44.19 16.44 -24.35
N PRO A 19 -42.90 16.43 -24.71
CA PRO A 19 -41.84 16.90 -23.89
C PRO A 19 -42.13 18.36 -23.51
N ALA A 20 -42.24 18.65 -22.23
CA ALA A 20 -42.20 20.02 -21.73
C ALA A 20 -40.81 20.55 -22.12
N VAL A 21 -40.77 21.53 -23.01
CA VAL A 21 -39.58 22.29 -23.34
C VAL A 21 -39.11 22.90 -22.01
N PRO A 22 -37.91 22.60 -21.53
CA PRO A 22 -37.38 23.27 -20.32
C PRO A 22 -37.43 24.80 -20.58
N PRO A 23 -37.73 25.62 -19.56
CA PRO A 23 -37.66 27.06 -19.71
C PRO A 23 -36.27 27.42 -20.27
N PRO A 24 -36.21 28.37 -21.22
CA PRO A 24 -34.93 28.74 -21.80
C PRO A 24 -34.00 29.18 -20.67
N THR A 25 -32.87 28.52 -20.56
CA THR A 25 -31.77 28.97 -19.71
C THR A 25 -31.48 30.41 -20.07
N PRO A 26 -31.32 31.33 -19.12
CA PRO A 26 -30.97 32.69 -19.44
C PRO A 26 -29.72 32.66 -20.31
N ALA A 27 -29.81 33.28 -21.48
CA ALA A 27 -28.71 33.39 -22.41
C ALA A 27 -27.54 34.05 -21.68
N VAL A 28 -26.49 33.26 -21.37
CA VAL A 28 -25.23 33.82 -20.95
C VAL A 28 -24.68 34.52 -22.19
N ASP A 29 -24.57 35.82 -22.14
CA ASP A 29 -23.98 36.64 -23.21
C ASP A 29 -22.47 36.37 -23.23
N LEU A 30 -22.12 35.25 -23.88
CA LEU A 30 -20.71 34.89 -24.12
C LEU A 30 -20.16 35.90 -25.14
N PRO A 31 -18.96 36.45 -24.94
CA PRO A 31 -18.34 37.32 -25.93
C PRO A 31 -18.27 36.57 -27.27
N LYS A 32 -18.87 37.15 -28.30
CA LYS A 32 -18.84 36.61 -29.65
C LYS A 32 -17.41 36.65 -30.16
N ILE A 33 -16.66 35.56 -29.94
CA ILE A 33 -15.34 35.36 -30.55
C ILE A 33 -15.59 35.06 -32.03
N PRO A 34 -15.12 35.91 -32.97
CA PRO A 34 -15.33 35.65 -34.39
C PRO A 34 -14.60 34.36 -34.79
N LEU A 35 -15.34 33.39 -35.28
CA LEU A 35 -14.77 32.15 -35.79
C LEU A 35 -13.90 32.46 -37.02
N SER A 36 -12.73 31.84 -37.10
CA SER A 36 -11.89 31.85 -38.29
C SER A 36 -12.60 31.13 -39.46
N ASP A 37 -12.20 31.45 -40.72
CA ASP A 37 -12.79 30.80 -41.88
C ASP A 37 -12.61 29.27 -41.86
N ALA A 38 -11.49 28.77 -41.36
CA ALA A 38 -11.25 27.36 -41.14
C ALA A 38 -12.21 26.72 -40.12
N GLN A 39 -12.54 27.44 -39.03
CA GLN A 39 -13.53 26.98 -38.04
C GLN A 39 -14.94 27.01 -38.62
N ARG A 40 -15.29 28.02 -39.43
CA ARG A 40 -16.59 28.11 -40.13
C ARG A 40 -16.75 26.97 -41.14
N ALA A 41 -15.70 26.59 -41.87
CA ALA A 41 -15.71 25.49 -42.83
C ALA A 41 -16.01 24.15 -42.14
N VAL A 42 -15.55 23.92 -40.89
CA VAL A 42 -15.88 22.69 -40.12
C VAL A 42 -17.38 22.62 -39.78
N PHE A 43 -17.99 23.77 -39.41
CA PHE A 43 -19.44 23.79 -39.09
C PHE A 43 -20.36 23.71 -40.31
N GLY A 44 -19.87 23.98 -41.53
CA GLY A 44 -20.58 23.83 -42.79
C GLY A 44 -20.29 22.51 -43.51
N ASP A 45 -19.63 21.55 -42.88
CA ASP A 45 -19.42 20.22 -43.44
C ASP A 45 -20.66 19.36 -43.24
N ASP A 46 -21.24 18.87 -44.35
CA ASP A 46 -22.44 18.01 -44.37
C ASP A 46 -22.29 16.78 -43.46
N LEU A 47 -21.07 16.27 -43.31
CA LEU A 47 -20.77 15.14 -42.42
C LEU A 47 -20.83 15.54 -40.95
N PHE A 48 -20.36 16.76 -40.62
CA PHE A 48 -20.45 17.33 -39.27
C PHE A 48 -21.90 17.60 -38.90
N GLU A 49 -22.68 18.24 -39.81
CA GLU A 49 -24.09 18.52 -39.58
C GLU A 49 -24.90 17.25 -39.37
N ARG A 50 -24.67 16.18 -40.17
CA ARG A 50 -25.29 14.89 -39.96
C ARG A 50 -24.94 14.29 -38.62
N ARG A 51 -23.68 14.22 -38.27
CA ARG A 51 -23.23 13.66 -36.97
C ARG A 51 -23.75 14.49 -35.79
N PHE A 52 -23.84 15.80 -35.95
CA PHE A 52 -24.41 16.68 -34.94
C PHE A 52 -25.92 16.45 -34.78
N ALA A 53 -26.66 16.34 -35.88
CA ALA A 53 -28.08 15.99 -35.86
C ALA A 53 -28.33 14.57 -35.32
N GLU A 54 -27.49 13.60 -35.69
CA GLU A 54 -27.53 12.24 -35.14
C GLU A 54 -27.24 12.20 -33.65
N SER A 55 -26.39 13.07 -33.13
CA SER A 55 -26.11 13.16 -31.66
C SER A 55 -27.34 13.65 -30.88
N TYR A 56 -28.13 14.54 -31.45
CA TYR A 56 -29.40 14.97 -30.85
C TYR A 56 -30.50 13.89 -30.96
N ALA A 57 -30.53 13.13 -32.04
CA ALA A 57 -31.46 12.02 -32.20
C ALA A 57 -31.14 10.85 -31.28
N ALA A 58 -29.85 10.61 -30.97
CA ALA A 58 -29.41 9.56 -30.07
C ALA A 58 -29.85 9.78 -28.62
N GLU A 59 -30.02 11.02 -28.16
CA GLU A 59 -30.51 11.32 -26.81
C GLU A 59 -31.95 10.82 -26.55
N THR A 60 -32.75 10.68 -27.56
CA THR A 60 -34.16 10.22 -27.45
C THR A 60 -34.30 8.71 -27.33
N ASP A 61 -33.26 7.94 -27.70
CA ASP A 61 -33.28 6.47 -27.75
C ASP A 61 -32.49 5.77 -26.64
N ILE A 62 -32.03 6.51 -25.64
CA ILE A 62 -31.25 5.96 -24.51
C ILE A 62 -32.10 5.46 -23.34
N GLU A 63 -33.39 5.66 -23.39
CA GLU A 63 -34.35 5.18 -22.38
C GLU A 63 -35.41 4.29 -23.06
N PRO A 64 -35.67 3.09 -22.54
CA PRO A 64 -36.71 2.23 -23.06
C PRO A 64 -38.11 2.82 -22.79
N LYS A 65 -39.00 2.66 -23.75
CA LYS A 65 -40.41 3.10 -23.60
C LYS A 65 -41.26 1.97 -23.02
N LEU A 66 -42.23 2.33 -22.18
CA LEU A 66 -43.28 1.40 -21.75
C LEU A 66 -44.22 1.09 -22.93
N LEU A 67 -44.62 -0.16 -23.04
CA LEU A 67 -45.72 -0.54 -23.93
C LEU A 67 -47.04 0.03 -23.42
N ASP A 68 -47.96 0.33 -24.31
CA ASP A 68 -49.29 0.87 -23.95
C ASP A 68 -50.05 -0.07 -23.01
N THR A 69 -49.88 -1.39 -23.19
CA THR A 69 -50.46 -2.43 -22.36
C THR A 69 -49.88 -2.46 -20.93
N GLU A 70 -48.66 -1.96 -20.71
CA GLU A 70 -47.97 -1.97 -19.43
C GLU A 70 -48.25 -0.72 -18.59
N ARG A 71 -48.66 0.40 -19.23
CA ARG A 71 -48.82 1.70 -18.55
C ARG A 71 -49.74 1.65 -17.34
N LYS A 72 -50.91 0.98 -17.48
CA LYS A 72 -51.86 0.86 -16.37
C LYS A 72 -51.28 0.10 -15.18
N GLY A 73 -50.59 -1.02 -15.44
CA GLY A 73 -49.94 -1.81 -14.40
C GLY A 73 -48.81 -1.06 -13.73
N MET A 74 -48.01 -0.32 -14.51
CA MET A 74 -46.92 0.50 -13.91
C MET A 74 -47.41 1.64 -13.05
N LEU A 75 -48.61 2.24 -13.35
CA LEU A 75 -49.23 3.24 -12.45
C LEU A 75 -49.62 2.65 -11.10
N GLU A 76 -50.14 1.41 -11.08
CA GLU A 76 -50.43 0.75 -9.80
C GLU A 76 -49.16 0.36 -9.04
N VAL A 77 -48.12 -0.09 -9.74
CA VAL A 77 -46.79 -0.33 -9.17
C VAL A 77 -46.26 0.94 -8.49
N LEU A 78 -46.36 2.09 -9.17
CA LEU A 78 -45.94 3.38 -8.57
C LEU A 78 -46.68 3.73 -7.29
N LYS A 79 -48.00 3.51 -7.24
CA LYS A 79 -48.77 3.74 -6.02
C LYS A 79 -48.30 2.82 -4.89
N LEU A 80 -48.00 1.56 -5.19
CA LEU A 80 -47.47 0.61 -4.21
C LEU A 80 -46.10 1.05 -3.67
N ILE A 81 -45.20 1.51 -4.56
CA ILE A 81 -43.88 2.02 -4.15
C ILE A 81 -44.03 3.30 -3.31
N GLN A 82 -44.92 4.23 -3.69
CA GLN A 82 -45.20 5.44 -2.90
C GLN A 82 -45.78 5.13 -1.51
N ALA A 83 -46.53 4.01 -1.40
CA ALA A 83 -47.10 3.52 -0.15
C ALA A 83 -46.11 2.62 0.65
N ASP A 84 -44.85 2.56 0.23
CA ASP A 84 -43.79 1.70 0.82
C ASP A 84 -44.09 0.19 0.78
N LYS A 85 -45.01 -0.24 -0.11
CA LYS A 85 -45.38 -1.64 -0.30
C LYS A 85 -44.49 -2.34 -1.35
N MET A 86 -43.18 -2.34 -1.09
CA MET A 86 -42.15 -2.83 -2.02
C MET A 86 -42.32 -4.31 -2.41
N ALA A 87 -42.81 -5.17 -1.47
CA ALA A 87 -43.02 -6.57 -1.77
C ALA A 87 -44.22 -6.79 -2.74
N GLU A 88 -45.32 -6.05 -2.56
CA GLU A 88 -46.46 -6.09 -3.45
C GLU A 88 -46.13 -5.54 -4.82
N ALA A 89 -45.36 -4.43 -4.88
CA ALA A 89 -44.85 -3.85 -6.12
C ALA A 89 -43.97 -4.83 -6.91
N ALA A 90 -43.03 -5.50 -6.24
CA ALA A 90 -42.20 -6.51 -6.86
C ALA A 90 -42.99 -7.71 -7.38
N ALA A 91 -43.96 -8.22 -6.62
CA ALA A 91 -44.80 -9.32 -7.05
C ALA A 91 -45.66 -8.95 -8.28
N MET A 92 -46.16 -7.71 -8.32
CA MET A 92 -46.90 -7.21 -9.46
C MET A 92 -46.06 -7.10 -10.72
N LEU A 93 -44.84 -6.53 -10.59
CA LEU A 93 -43.86 -6.42 -11.67
C LEU A 93 -43.45 -7.81 -12.21
N GLN A 94 -43.26 -8.80 -11.36
CA GLN A 94 -42.95 -10.18 -11.77
C GLN A 94 -44.09 -10.80 -12.63
N LYS A 95 -45.35 -10.49 -12.31
CA LYS A 95 -46.49 -10.94 -13.09
C LYS A 95 -46.60 -10.23 -14.46
N MET A 96 -46.17 -8.98 -14.54
CA MET A 96 -46.17 -8.19 -15.77
C MET A 96 -44.99 -8.54 -16.68
N ARG A 97 -43.94 -9.14 -16.12
CA ARG A 97 -42.72 -9.44 -16.83
C ARG A 97 -42.88 -10.60 -17.84
N THR A 98 -42.48 -10.35 -19.08
CA THR A 98 -42.36 -11.32 -20.16
C THR A 98 -41.09 -11.03 -20.94
N ASP A 99 -40.69 -11.89 -21.86
CA ASP A 99 -39.54 -11.63 -22.74
C ASP A 99 -39.79 -10.42 -23.65
N ALA A 100 -41.04 -10.16 -24.02
CA ALA A 100 -41.45 -9.03 -24.84
C ALA A 100 -41.73 -7.75 -24.01
N SER A 101 -41.74 -7.83 -22.69
CA SER A 101 -42.00 -6.66 -21.84
C SER A 101 -40.88 -5.63 -21.95
N SER A 102 -41.23 -4.36 -21.68
CA SER A 102 -40.27 -3.26 -21.63
C SER A 102 -39.15 -3.51 -20.58
N ALA A 103 -37.91 -3.18 -20.89
CA ALA A 103 -36.81 -3.19 -19.97
C ALA A 103 -37.02 -2.28 -18.73
N VAL A 104 -38.01 -1.36 -18.76
CA VAL A 104 -38.42 -0.56 -17.60
C VAL A 104 -38.93 -1.43 -16.47
N ILE A 105 -39.59 -2.57 -16.76
CA ILE A 105 -40.07 -3.50 -15.76
C ILE A 105 -38.90 -4.15 -15.02
N ASP A 106 -37.94 -4.71 -15.76
CA ASP A 106 -36.74 -5.33 -15.19
C ASP A 106 -35.93 -4.27 -14.38
N PHE A 107 -35.82 -3.06 -14.90
CA PHE A 107 -35.14 -1.94 -14.21
C PHE A 107 -35.81 -1.58 -12.88
N THR A 108 -37.17 -1.61 -12.84
CA THR A 108 -37.91 -1.29 -11.60
C THR A 108 -37.74 -2.40 -10.57
N ILE A 109 -37.75 -3.68 -11.01
CA ILE A 109 -37.45 -4.82 -10.12
C ILE A 109 -36.03 -4.69 -9.55
N ALA A 110 -35.04 -4.38 -10.42
CA ALA A 110 -33.67 -4.17 -9.99
C ALA A 110 -33.53 -3.03 -8.97
N ASN A 111 -34.26 -1.91 -9.16
CA ASN A 111 -34.24 -0.80 -8.20
C ASN A 111 -34.85 -1.20 -6.84
N ILE A 112 -35.91 -2.00 -6.82
CA ILE A 112 -36.50 -2.50 -5.57
C ILE A 112 -35.51 -3.44 -4.86
N ALA A 113 -34.84 -4.33 -5.59
CA ALA A 113 -33.81 -5.21 -5.03
C ALA A 113 -32.63 -4.40 -4.48
N PHE A 114 -32.17 -3.38 -5.22
CA PHE A 114 -31.12 -2.48 -4.80
C PHE A 114 -31.45 -1.74 -3.48
N GLN A 115 -32.70 -1.23 -3.34
CA GLN A 115 -33.15 -0.58 -2.12
C GLN A 115 -33.20 -1.52 -0.91
N LYS A 116 -33.46 -2.80 -1.15
CA LYS A 116 -33.44 -3.85 -0.12
C LYS A 116 -32.04 -4.38 0.17
N GLU A 117 -31.02 -3.80 -0.46
CA GLU A 117 -29.63 -4.27 -0.42
C GLU A 117 -29.43 -5.72 -0.95
N ASP A 118 -30.41 -6.26 -1.67
CA ASP A 118 -30.25 -7.51 -2.40
C ASP A 118 -29.50 -7.25 -3.72
N PHE A 119 -28.17 -7.09 -3.58
CA PHE A 119 -27.32 -6.73 -4.69
C PHE A 119 -27.18 -7.86 -5.72
N SER A 120 -27.31 -9.10 -5.31
CA SER A 120 -27.29 -10.24 -6.23
C SER A 120 -28.45 -10.18 -7.22
N THR A 121 -29.68 -10.08 -6.69
CA THR A 121 -30.88 -9.92 -7.52
C THR A 121 -30.82 -8.64 -8.36
N ALA A 122 -30.33 -7.54 -7.78
CA ALA A 122 -30.20 -6.28 -8.51
C ALA A 122 -29.25 -6.40 -9.73
N ILE A 123 -28.10 -7.08 -9.59
CA ILE A 123 -27.16 -7.33 -10.68
C ILE A 123 -27.82 -8.15 -11.79
N ASP A 124 -28.50 -9.24 -11.43
CA ASP A 124 -29.17 -10.11 -12.40
C ASP A 124 -30.23 -9.35 -13.19
N GLU A 125 -31.04 -8.56 -12.52
CA GLU A 125 -32.14 -7.82 -13.15
C GLU A 125 -31.62 -6.61 -13.97
N TYR A 126 -30.60 -5.87 -13.49
CA TYR A 126 -29.96 -4.85 -14.35
C TYR A 126 -29.24 -5.46 -15.54
N THR A 127 -28.62 -6.63 -15.39
CA THR A 127 -27.99 -7.34 -16.50
C THR A 127 -29.03 -7.74 -17.55
N ARG A 128 -30.18 -8.28 -17.13
CA ARG A 128 -31.30 -8.58 -18.00
C ARG A 128 -31.82 -7.31 -18.71
N CYS A 129 -31.91 -6.22 -17.95
CA CYS A 129 -32.35 -4.95 -18.47
C CYS A 129 -31.46 -4.44 -19.63
N VAL A 130 -30.13 -4.48 -19.45
CA VAL A 130 -29.18 -4.04 -20.48
C VAL A 130 -29.05 -5.04 -21.63
N GLN A 131 -29.39 -6.30 -21.42
CA GLN A 131 -29.51 -7.30 -22.50
C GLN A 131 -30.73 -7.01 -23.39
N LYS A 132 -31.89 -6.69 -22.80
CA LYS A 132 -33.10 -6.30 -23.53
C LYS A 132 -32.94 -4.96 -24.25
N PHE A 133 -32.30 -4.00 -23.59
CA PHE A 133 -32.11 -2.65 -24.13
C PHE A 133 -30.69 -2.16 -23.89
N PRO A 134 -29.73 -2.47 -24.77
CA PRO A 134 -28.30 -2.17 -24.59
C PRO A 134 -27.95 -0.67 -24.44
N LYS A 135 -28.84 0.22 -24.87
CA LYS A 135 -28.68 1.67 -24.74
C LYS A 135 -29.20 2.22 -23.40
N PHE A 136 -29.72 1.39 -22.51
CA PHE A 136 -30.29 1.85 -21.24
C PHE A 136 -29.20 2.35 -20.28
N ARG A 137 -28.82 3.61 -20.43
CA ARG A 137 -27.73 4.26 -19.71
C ARG A 137 -27.86 4.18 -18.19
N ARG A 138 -29.07 4.38 -17.64
CA ARG A 138 -29.30 4.33 -16.18
C ARG A 138 -29.08 2.92 -15.61
N ALA A 139 -29.48 1.89 -16.36
CA ALA A 139 -29.24 0.51 -15.95
C ALA A 139 -27.74 0.20 -15.90
N TRP A 140 -26.97 0.62 -16.90
CA TRP A 140 -25.51 0.50 -16.90
C TRP A 140 -24.88 1.26 -15.74
N ARG A 141 -25.36 2.48 -15.44
CA ARG A 141 -24.88 3.28 -14.31
C ARG A 141 -25.10 2.56 -12.97
N ASN A 142 -26.35 2.06 -12.74
CA ASN A 142 -26.67 1.38 -11.48
C ASN A 142 -25.90 0.06 -11.35
N LEU A 143 -25.76 -0.70 -12.44
CA LEU A 143 -24.96 -1.93 -12.49
C LEU A 143 -23.50 -1.64 -12.15
N SER A 144 -22.91 -0.57 -12.71
CA SER A 144 -21.54 -0.17 -12.41
C SER A 144 -21.35 0.21 -10.94
N LEU A 145 -22.31 0.93 -10.34
CA LEU A 145 -22.26 1.29 -8.92
C LEU A 145 -22.24 0.07 -8.00
N ILE A 146 -23.05 -0.94 -8.30
CA ILE A 146 -23.08 -2.18 -7.50
C ILE A 146 -21.74 -2.92 -7.66
N HIS A 147 -21.22 -3.06 -8.88
CA HIS A 147 -19.93 -3.71 -9.10
C HIS A 147 -18.79 -2.99 -8.38
N VAL A 148 -18.75 -1.64 -8.38
CA VAL A 148 -17.76 -0.88 -7.60
C VAL A 148 -17.92 -1.13 -6.10
N ARG A 149 -19.16 -1.10 -5.57
CA ARG A 149 -19.46 -1.37 -4.17
C ARG A 149 -19.00 -2.76 -3.73
N ASN A 150 -19.20 -3.75 -4.58
CA ASN A 150 -18.82 -5.15 -4.31
C ASN A 150 -17.31 -5.42 -4.52
N GLY A 151 -16.56 -4.45 -5.05
CA GLY A 151 -15.15 -4.63 -5.40
C GLY A 151 -14.92 -5.38 -6.72
N ASP A 152 -15.97 -5.66 -7.49
CA ASP A 152 -15.91 -6.31 -8.82
C ASP A 152 -15.46 -5.32 -9.91
N LEU A 153 -14.23 -4.79 -9.77
CA LEU A 153 -13.77 -3.64 -10.56
C LEU A 153 -13.59 -3.98 -12.05
N GLU A 154 -13.20 -5.21 -12.36
CA GLU A 154 -13.14 -5.69 -13.75
C GLU A 154 -14.50 -5.68 -14.44
N LYS A 155 -15.59 -5.91 -13.71
CA LYS A 155 -16.96 -5.83 -14.23
C LYS A 155 -17.50 -4.40 -14.22
N ALA A 156 -17.06 -3.58 -13.27
CA ALA A 156 -17.47 -2.18 -13.16
C ALA A 156 -16.99 -1.35 -14.36
N LEU A 157 -15.74 -1.54 -14.82
CA LEU A 157 -15.14 -0.76 -15.88
C LEU A 157 -15.90 -0.84 -17.21
N PRO A 158 -16.27 -2.02 -17.75
CA PRO A 158 -17.08 -2.11 -18.96
C PRO A 158 -18.43 -1.39 -18.82
N ALA A 159 -19.09 -1.52 -17.67
CA ALA A 159 -20.35 -0.85 -17.41
C ALA A 159 -20.20 0.68 -17.34
N LEU A 160 -19.17 1.20 -16.67
CA LEU A 160 -18.84 2.63 -16.65
C LEU A 160 -18.48 3.15 -18.04
N THR A 161 -17.69 2.39 -18.80
CA THR A 161 -17.36 2.72 -20.20
C THR A 161 -18.63 2.85 -21.05
N LYS A 162 -19.59 1.94 -20.83
CA LYS A 162 -20.87 2.01 -21.55
C LYS A 162 -21.67 3.26 -21.19
N VAL A 163 -21.63 3.70 -19.94
CA VAL A 163 -22.23 4.99 -19.53
C VAL A 163 -21.59 6.16 -20.28
N VAL A 164 -20.26 6.15 -20.44
CA VAL A 164 -19.52 7.18 -21.20
C VAL A 164 -19.93 7.16 -22.69
N GLU A 165 -19.93 5.98 -23.31
CA GLU A 165 -20.33 5.81 -24.72
C GLU A 165 -21.74 6.29 -24.99
N LEU A 166 -22.65 6.17 -24.02
CA LEU A 166 -24.03 6.61 -24.11
C LEU A 166 -24.23 8.09 -23.71
N GLY A 167 -23.16 8.87 -23.62
CA GLY A 167 -23.22 10.32 -23.37
C GLY A 167 -23.62 10.71 -21.94
N GLY A 168 -23.58 9.79 -20.98
CA GLY A 168 -24.03 10.04 -19.59
C GLY A 168 -22.92 10.20 -18.57
N ALA A 169 -21.71 10.45 -19.01
CA ALA A 169 -20.57 10.60 -18.13
C ALA A 169 -20.63 11.91 -17.35
N ASP A 170 -20.72 11.78 -16.04
CA ASP A 170 -20.57 12.87 -15.07
C ASP A 170 -19.26 12.70 -14.28
N SER A 171 -19.00 13.63 -13.37
CA SER A 171 -17.82 13.57 -12.50
C SER A 171 -17.75 12.28 -11.69
N THR A 172 -18.90 11.78 -11.23
CA THR A 172 -18.99 10.50 -10.50
C THR A 172 -18.58 9.32 -11.36
N THR A 173 -19.06 9.26 -12.60
CA THR A 173 -18.70 8.20 -13.57
C THR A 173 -17.20 8.13 -13.78
N TYR A 174 -16.56 9.26 -14.08
CA TYR A 174 -15.11 9.33 -14.25
C TYR A 174 -14.35 9.10 -12.96
N GLY A 175 -14.85 9.60 -11.83
CA GLY A 175 -14.26 9.36 -10.51
C GLY A 175 -14.24 7.88 -10.15
N LEU A 176 -15.33 7.16 -10.40
CA LEU A 176 -15.42 5.71 -10.20
C LEU A 176 -14.54 4.93 -11.17
N MET A 177 -14.40 5.38 -12.43
CA MET A 177 -13.41 4.81 -13.35
C MET A 177 -11.98 4.99 -12.82
N GLY A 178 -11.66 6.18 -12.33
CA GLY A 178 -10.37 6.48 -11.70
C GLY A 178 -10.10 5.59 -10.50
N PHE A 179 -11.08 5.39 -9.64
CA PHE A 179 -11.01 4.49 -8.49
C PHE A 179 -10.77 3.03 -8.95
N ALA A 180 -11.53 2.56 -9.93
CA ALA A 180 -11.39 1.21 -10.45
C ALA A 180 -10.00 0.98 -11.08
N TYR A 181 -9.55 1.89 -11.94
CA TYR A 181 -8.21 1.81 -12.53
C TYR A 181 -7.09 1.86 -11.48
N SER A 182 -7.23 2.72 -10.46
CA SER A 182 -6.24 2.83 -9.38
C SER A 182 -6.07 1.53 -8.59
N ASN A 183 -7.18 0.84 -8.30
CA ASN A 183 -7.17 -0.43 -7.57
C ASN A 183 -6.75 -1.62 -8.45
N LEU A 184 -6.93 -1.54 -9.76
CA LEU A 184 -6.42 -2.51 -10.73
C LEU A 184 -4.97 -2.24 -11.16
N ASP A 185 -4.26 -1.38 -10.43
CA ASP A 185 -2.87 -1.00 -10.65
C ASP A 185 -2.60 -0.43 -12.06
N LYS A 186 -3.54 0.38 -12.57
CA LYS A 186 -3.46 1.11 -13.84
C LYS A 186 -3.39 2.63 -13.59
N PRO A 187 -2.30 3.14 -13.00
CA PRO A 187 -2.26 4.52 -12.48
C PRO A 187 -2.34 5.59 -13.58
N ILE A 188 -1.90 5.33 -14.81
CA ILE A 188 -2.01 6.27 -15.93
C ILE A 188 -3.47 6.43 -16.38
N ALA A 189 -4.21 5.32 -16.48
CA ALA A 189 -5.64 5.37 -16.80
C ALA A 189 -6.43 6.01 -15.66
N ALA A 190 -6.07 5.75 -14.40
CA ALA A 190 -6.65 6.38 -13.23
C ALA A 190 -6.44 7.91 -13.26
N GLU A 191 -5.22 8.38 -13.59
CA GLU A 191 -4.92 9.81 -13.73
C GLU A 191 -5.86 10.46 -14.76
N SER A 192 -5.98 9.87 -15.94
CA SER A 192 -6.83 10.40 -17.01
C SER A 192 -8.29 10.52 -16.56
N ALA A 193 -8.81 9.48 -15.91
CA ALA A 193 -10.18 9.46 -15.42
C ALA A 193 -10.40 10.49 -14.30
N TYR A 194 -9.49 10.59 -13.32
CA TYR A 194 -9.60 11.58 -12.25
C TYR A 194 -9.49 13.01 -12.76
N ARG A 195 -8.66 13.29 -13.78
CA ARG A 195 -8.60 14.62 -14.41
C ARG A 195 -9.93 15.02 -15.03
N MET A 196 -10.60 14.06 -15.70
CA MET A 196 -11.94 14.29 -16.25
C MET A 196 -12.97 14.53 -15.14
N ALA A 197 -12.90 13.74 -14.05
CA ALA A 197 -13.79 13.95 -12.91
C ALA A 197 -13.62 15.34 -12.28
N ILE A 198 -12.38 15.79 -12.10
CA ILE A 198 -12.05 17.12 -11.56
C ILE A 198 -12.48 18.24 -12.50
N LEU A 199 -12.34 18.03 -13.83
CA LEU A 199 -12.78 19.02 -14.82
C LEU A 199 -14.29 19.25 -14.73
N LEU A 200 -15.07 18.18 -14.52
CA LEU A 200 -16.53 18.24 -14.42
C LEU A 200 -17.03 18.70 -13.04
N ASP A 201 -16.28 18.39 -11.99
CA ASP A 201 -16.56 18.81 -10.61
C ASP A 201 -15.26 19.07 -9.85
N PRO A 202 -14.76 20.32 -9.89
CA PRO A 202 -13.54 20.71 -9.19
C PRO A 202 -13.67 20.72 -7.66
N ALA A 203 -14.90 20.71 -7.13
CA ALA A 203 -15.15 20.81 -5.69
C ALA A 203 -14.94 19.47 -4.96
N THR A 204 -15.11 18.34 -5.65
CA THR A 204 -15.00 17.04 -5.02
C THR A 204 -13.53 16.71 -4.71
N ARG A 205 -13.19 16.74 -3.42
CA ARG A 205 -11.86 16.47 -2.87
C ARG A 205 -11.36 15.07 -3.23
N ASP A 206 -12.24 14.07 -3.22
CA ASP A 206 -11.87 12.67 -3.41
C ASP A 206 -11.23 12.41 -4.78
N TRP A 207 -11.62 13.14 -5.81
CA TRP A 207 -11.01 13.05 -7.13
C TRP A 207 -9.58 13.58 -7.14
N LYS A 208 -9.35 14.71 -6.47
CA LYS A 208 -8.01 15.29 -6.30
C LYS A 208 -7.10 14.36 -5.48
N LEU A 209 -7.61 13.75 -4.41
CA LEU A 209 -6.88 12.76 -3.62
C LEU A 209 -6.56 11.51 -4.44
N GLY A 210 -7.53 11.01 -5.24
CA GLY A 210 -7.32 9.90 -6.17
C GLY A 210 -6.23 10.21 -7.20
N LEU A 211 -6.24 11.43 -7.75
CA LEU A 211 -5.21 11.92 -8.67
C LEU A 211 -3.82 11.97 -8.00
N ALA A 212 -3.73 12.50 -6.77
CA ALA A 212 -2.47 12.54 -6.03
C ALA A 212 -1.90 11.12 -5.76
N LYS A 213 -2.77 10.17 -5.40
CA LYS A 213 -2.38 8.75 -5.26
C LYS A 213 -1.92 8.14 -6.58
N SER A 214 -2.53 8.53 -7.70
CA SER A 214 -2.13 8.08 -9.04
C SER A 214 -0.74 8.61 -9.41
N PHE A 215 -0.44 9.88 -9.13
CA PHE A 215 0.90 10.44 -9.29
C PHE A 215 1.94 9.69 -8.43
N PHE A 216 1.61 9.42 -7.17
CA PHE A 216 2.50 8.68 -6.27
C PHE A 216 2.82 7.28 -6.82
N LYS A 217 1.82 6.52 -7.28
CA LYS A 217 2.03 5.21 -7.90
C LYS A 217 2.88 5.26 -9.17
N GLN A 218 2.81 6.35 -9.92
CA GLN A 218 3.65 6.60 -11.09
C GLN A 218 5.06 7.10 -10.73
N LYS A 219 5.41 7.20 -9.44
CA LYS A 219 6.65 7.79 -8.92
C LYS A 219 6.83 9.27 -9.27
N ARG A 220 5.76 9.94 -9.65
CA ARG A 220 5.71 11.41 -9.86
C ARG A 220 5.52 12.10 -8.52
N PHE A 221 6.51 11.95 -7.66
CA PHE A 221 6.42 12.38 -6.27
C PHE A 221 6.28 13.90 -6.11
N ALA A 222 6.88 14.69 -7.01
CA ALA A 222 6.75 16.14 -6.99
C ALA A 222 5.31 16.59 -7.23
N ASP A 223 4.63 15.98 -8.21
CA ASP A 223 3.23 16.28 -8.52
C ASP A 223 2.31 15.85 -7.37
N ALA A 224 2.57 14.67 -6.79
CA ALA A 224 1.84 14.18 -5.63
C ALA A 224 2.00 15.11 -4.42
N ALA A 225 3.23 15.56 -4.12
CA ALA A 225 3.51 16.46 -3.01
C ALA A 225 2.87 17.86 -3.20
N ALA A 226 2.88 18.38 -4.43
CA ALA A 226 2.27 19.66 -4.75
C ALA A 226 0.75 19.61 -4.57
N LEU A 227 0.09 18.63 -5.19
CA LEU A 227 -1.37 18.48 -5.11
C LEU A 227 -1.85 18.20 -3.69
N THR A 228 -1.16 17.34 -2.93
CA THR A 228 -1.47 17.12 -1.51
C THR A 228 -1.27 18.39 -0.68
N GLY A 229 -0.25 19.23 -1.01
CA GLY A 229 -0.03 20.50 -0.36
C GLY A 229 -1.17 21.50 -0.55
N GLU A 230 -1.82 21.49 -1.71
CA GLU A 230 -3.04 22.29 -1.95
C GLU A 230 -4.22 21.77 -1.11
N LEU A 231 -4.42 20.44 -1.09
CA LEU A 231 -5.50 19.82 -0.32
C LEU A 231 -5.33 20.01 1.19
N ILE A 232 -4.10 20.00 1.70
CA ILE A 232 -3.78 20.26 3.11
C ILE A 232 -4.19 21.70 3.52
N LYS A 233 -4.05 22.68 2.64
CA LYS A 233 -4.50 24.06 2.93
C LYS A 233 -6.02 24.14 3.13
N GLU A 234 -6.78 23.32 2.40
CA GLU A 234 -8.23 23.24 2.52
C GLU A 234 -8.67 22.43 3.76
N THR A 235 -7.91 21.38 4.12
CA THR A 235 -8.23 20.45 5.21
C THR A 235 -6.96 20.05 6.00
N PRO A 236 -6.45 20.94 6.87
CA PRO A 236 -5.19 20.75 7.58
C PRO A 236 -5.22 19.64 8.64
N ASP A 237 -6.39 19.19 9.06
CA ASP A 237 -6.61 18.09 10.01
C ASP A 237 -6.72 16.70 9.35
N ALA A 238 -6.64 16.63 8.03
CA ALA A 238 -6.70 15.39 7.26
C ALA A 238 -5.35 14.65 7.25
N ALA A 239 -5.16 13.75 8.21
CA ALA A 239 -3.91 13.03 8.39
C ALA A 239 -3.49 12.18 7.17
N ASP A 240 -4.44 11.68 6.39
CA ASP A 240 -4.17 10.93 5.16
C ASP A 240 -3.43 11.73 4.10
N LEU A 241 -3.69 13.04 4.02
CA LEU A 241 -2.97 13.95 3.11
C LEU A 241 -1.53 14.16 3.56
N TRP A 242 -1.32 14.40 4.86
CA TRP A 242 0.01 14.54 5.43
C TRP A 242 0.85 13.27 5.26
N LEU A 243 0.24 12.09 5.46
CA LEU A 243 0.90 10.81 5.22
C LEU A 243 1.28 10.60 3.75
N LEU A 244 0.37 10.92 2.83
CA LEU A 244 0.66 10.79 1.40
C LEU A 244 1.78 11.76 0.97
N GLN A 245 1.74 13.00 1.46
CA GLN A 245 2.78 13.99 1.17
C GLN A 245 4.13 13.59 1.80
N ALA A 246 4.12 13.06 3.04
CA ALA A 246 5.34 12.53 3.67
C ALA A 246 5.99 11.43 2.83
N ASN A 247 5.18 10.46 2.39
CA ASN A 247 5.67 9.38 1.53
C ASN A 247 6.22 9.92 0.18
N ALA A 248 5.60 10.97 -0.38
CA ALA A 248 6.09 11.63 -1.58
C ALA A 248 7.45 12.32 -1.32
N PHE A 249 7.62 12.99 -0.17
CA PHE A 249 8.91 13.59 0.21
C PHE A 249 10.00 12.53 0.44
N VAL A 250 9.67 11.35 0.98
CA VAL A 250 10.62 10.20 1.03
C VAL A 250 11.05 9.82 -0.39
N GLY A 251 10.09 9.69 -1.31
CA GLY A 251 10.38 9.37 -2.72
C GLY A 251 11.22 10.44 -3.44
N LEU A 252 11.15 11.70 -3.00
CA LEU A 252 11.97 12.83 -3.49
C LEU A 252 13.36 12.92 -2.83
N GLY A 253 13.68 12.05 -1.87
CA GLY A 253 14.92 12.15 -1.11
C GLY A 253 14.95 13.39 -0.18
N GLN A 254 13.80 13.84 0.33
CA GLN A 254 13.65 14.95 1.25
C GLN A 254 13.16 14.47 2.63
N PRO A 255 13.96 13.64 3.34
CA PRO A 255 13.52 12.92 4.55
C PRO A 255 13.07 13.87 5.67
N MET A 256 13.72 15.01 5.86
CA MET A 256 13.34 15.95 6.92
C MET A 256 11.98 16.60 6.69
N LYS A 257 11.58 16.84 5.44
CA LYS A 257 10.20 17.28 5.15
C LYS A 257 9.18 16.19 5.41
N ALA A 258 9.55 14.94 5.11
CA ALA A 258 8.71 13.80 5.45
C ALA A 258 8.54 13.68 6.97
N ALA A 259 9.63 13.82 7.74
CA ALA A 259 9.59 13.79 9.21
C ALA A 259 8.65 14.88 9.77
N GLN A 260 8.73 16.11 9.26
CA GLN A 260 7.82 17.20 9.66
C GLN A 260 6.35 16.81 9.47
N ASN A 261 6.01 16.21 8.34
CA ASN A 261 4.65 15.77 8.06
C ASN A 261 4.21 14.62 8.98
N TYR A 262 5.07 13.63 9.22
CA TYR A 262 4.77 12.54 10.16
C TYR A 262 4.57 13.06 11.58
N GLU A 263 5.32 14.09 12.01
CA GLU A 263 5.12 14.73 13.29
C GLU A 263 3.80 15.48 13.40
N ILE A 264 3.34 16.11 12.30
CA ILE A 264 2.00 16.70 12.27
C ILE A 264 0.93 15.62 12.45
N VAL A 265 1.06 14.48 11.76
CA VAL A 265 0.16 13.33 11.94
C VAL A 265 0.15 12.86 13.39
N ASP A 266 1.31 12.89 14.05
CA ASP A 266 1.44 12.54 15.46
C ASP A 266 0.68 13.52 16.37
N ARG A 267 0.86 14.80 16.16
CA ARG A 267 0.13 15.86 16.91
C ARG A 267 -1.37 15.81 16.69
N LEU A 268 -1.82 15.35 15.52
CA LEU A 268 -3.24 15.10 15.23
C LEU A 268 -3.77 13.83 15.92
N GLY A 269 -2.93 13.06 16.61
CA GLY A 269 -3.31 11.81 17.27
C GLY A 269 -3.66 10.67 16.29
N LYS A 270 -3.23 10.78 15.02
CA LYS A 270 -3.56 9.84 13.94
C LYS A 270 -2.37 8.97 13.51
N THR A 271 -1.34 8.89 14.33
CA THR A 271 -0.13 8.10 14.04
C THR A 271 -0.44 6.63 13.86
N THR A 272 0.10 6.06 12.81
CA THR A 272 0.15 4.61 12.57
C THR A 272 1.48 4.01 13.02
N VAL A 273 1.54 2.69 13.14
CA VAL A 273 2.80 1.97 13.42
C VAL A 273 3.81 2.24 12.31
N GLU A 274 3.37 2.26 11.06
CA GLU A 274 4.20 2.52 9.90
C GLU A 274 4.79 3.94 9.94
N SER A 275 3.96 4.95 10.24
CA SER A 275 4.43 6.34 10.30
C SER A 275 5.46 6.57 11.41
N LEU A 276 5.28 5.95 12.59
CA LEU A 276 6.26 5.99 13.67
C LEU A 276 7.57 5.29 13.29
N ASN A 277 7.48 4.14 12.67
CA ASN A 277 8.65 3.41 12.21
C ASN A 277 9.41 4.18 11.11
N MET A 278 8.70 4.82 10.17
CA MET A 278 9.32 5.66 9.14
C MET A 278 10.00 6.88 9.75
N LEU A 279 9.37 7.49 10.74
CA LEU A 279 9.93 8.61 11.47
C LEU A 279 11.21 8.19 12.20
N GLY A 280 11.20 7.03 12.87
CA GLY A 280 12.38 6.44 13.51
C GLY A 280 13.51 6.16 12.51
N ASP A 281 13.21 5.57 11.35
CA ASP A 281 14.20 5.32 10.29
C ASP A 281 14.83 6.62 9.78
N ILE A 282 14.03 7.68 9.59
CA ILE A 282 14.54 8.99 9.19
C ILE A 282 15.47 9.54 10.27
N TYR A 283 15.06 9.54 11.53
CA TYR A 283 15.87 10.08 12.64
C TYR A 283 17.16 9.29 12.87
N ILE A 284 17.17 7.96 12.70
CA ILE A 284 18.43 7.19 12.70
C ILE A 284 19.37 7.68 11.59
N ASN A 285 18.85 7.95 10.40
CA ASN A 285 19.67 8.39 9.28
C ASN A 285 20.24 9.80 9.48
N GLU A 286 19.51 10.65 10.18
CA GLU A 286 19.93 12.01 10.54
C GLU A 286 20.78 12.06 11.84
N GLY A 287 21.04 10.92 12.49
CA GLY A 287 21.84 10.85 13.70
C GLY A 287 21.09 11.28 14.99
N LEU A 288 19.77 11.40 14.93
CA LEU A 288 18.90 11.78 16.06
C LEU A 288 18.39 10.51 16.76
N TYR A 289 19.31 9.78 17.40
CA TYR A 289 19.09 8.41 17.87
C TYR A 289 18.11 8.31 19.03
N ASP A 290 18.13 9.22 19.97
CA ASP A 290 17.22 9.29 21.12
C ASP A 290 15.77 9.45 20.68
N ILE A 291 15.51 10.36 19.74
CA ILE A 291 14.18 10.59 19.18
C ILE A 291 13.74 9.37 18.36
N ALA A 292 14.65 8.77 17.60
CA ALA A 292 14.38 7.56 16.83
C ALA A 292 13.93 6.40 17.73
N VAL A 293 14.61 6.16 18.84
CA VAL A 293 14.25 5.13 19.82
C VAL A 293 12.85 5.37 20.37
N SER A 294 12.53 6.61 20.75
CA SER A 294 11.18 6.97 21.22
C SER A 294 10.09 6.66 20.18
N CYS A 295 10.37 6.89 18.89
CA CYS A 295 9.43 6.54 17.82
C CYS A 295 9.20 5.03 17.74
N TYR A 296 10.25 4.21 17.81
CA TYR A 296 10.11 2.75 17.78
C TYR A 296 9.43 2.20 19.04
N GLU A 297 9.72 2.74 20.21
CA GLU A 297 9.04 2.35 21.46
C GLU A 297 7.53 2.58 21.35
N ARG A 298 7.13 3.75 20.86
CA ARG A 298 5.72 4.08 20.63
C ARG A 298 5.06 3.19 19.57
N ALA A 299 5.79 2.81 18.54
CA ALA A 299 5.33 1.87 17.53
C ALA A 299 5.09 0.47 18.13
N MET A 300 6.03 -0.02 18.94
CA MET A 300 5.92 -1.31 19.62
C MET A 300 4.75 -1.35 20.61
N LEU A 301 4.50 -0.27 21.34
CA LEU A 301 3.35 -0.17 22.27
C LEU A 301 2.00 -0.22 21.55
N LYS A 302 1.93 0.21 20.29
CA LYS A 302 0.72 0.06 19.46
C LYS A 302 0.50 -1.37 18.95
N THR A 303 1.55 -2.19 18.90
CA THR A 303 1.50 -3.59 18.40
C THR A 303 2.25 -4.54 19.32
N PRO A 304 1.84 -4.71 20.59
CA PRO A 304 2.59 -5.50 21.57
C PRO A 304 2.64 -7.01 21.24
N ARG A 305 1.83 -7.47 20.29
CA ARG A 305 1.87 -8.85 19.75
C ARG A 305 2.27 -8.87 18.27
N GLY A 306 3.01 -7.87 17.83
CA GLY A 306 3.48 -7.74 16.46
C GLY A 306 4.83 -8.42 16.23
N ALA A 307 5.34 -8.30 15.01
CA ALA A 307 6.67 -8.78 14.65
C ALA A 307 7.77 -7.85 15.18
N ALA A 308 8.76 -8.40 15.88
CA ALA A 308 9.90 -7.66 16.42
C ALA A 308 10.97 -7.33 15.36
N GLU A 309 10.82 -7.81 14.12
CA GLU A 309 11.82 -7.70 13.06
C GLU A 309 12.30 -6.26 12.82
N ARG A 310 11.37 -5.30 12.77
CA ARG A 310 11.74 -3.91 12.46
C ARG A 310 12.49 -3.21 13.60
N PRO A 311 12.06 -3.27 14.87
CA PRO A 311 12.84 -2.72 15.96
C PRO A 311 14.17 -3.45 16.17
N VAL A 312 14.26 -4.77 15.95
CA VAL A 312 15.52 -5.52 16.00
C VAL A 312 16.49 -5.01 14.92
N ARG A 313 16.00 -4.76 13.71
CA ARG A 313 16.81 -4.17 12.65
C ARG A 313 17.28 -2.76 12.99
N ALA A 314 16.41 -1.94 13.59
CA ALA A 314 16.78 -0.60 14.07
C ALA A 314 17.88 -0.65 15.13
N ALA A 315 17.76 -1.53 16.12
CA ALA A 315 18.79 -1.75 17.13
C ALA A 315 20.14 -2.14 16.51
N LYS A 316 20.11 -3.01 15.49
CA LYS A 316 21.31 -3.41 14.73
C LYS A 316 22.00 -2.24 14.02
N VAL A 317 21.21 -1.33 13.46
CA VAL A 317 21.74 -0.11 12.83
C VAL A 317 22.37 0.81 13.88
N LEU A 318 21.71 1.01 15.03
CA LEU A 318 22.24 1.82 16.14
C LEU A 318 23.58 1.27 16.65
N VAL A 319 23.68 -0.04 16.89
CA VAL A 319 24.95 -0.69 17.28
C VAL A 319 26.02 -0.48 16.20
N GLY A 320 25.67 -0.63 14.93
CA GLY A 320 26.58 -0.42 13.80
C GLY A 320 27.08 1.01 13.67
N ARG A 321 26.32 1.99 14.14
CA ARG A 321 26.69 3.42 14.17
C ARG A 321 27.36 3.86 15.48
N GLY A 322 27.54 2.95 16.44
CA GLY A 322 28.17 3.24 17.73
C GLY A 322 27.24 3.94 18.73
N ALA A 323 25.95 4.05 18.47
CA ALA A 323 24.94 4.59 19.36
C ALA A 323 24.56 3.54 20.43
N SER A 324 25.52 3.20 21.29
CA SER A 324 25.41 2.04 22.20
C SER A 324 24.37 2.23 23.29
N MET A 325 24.21 3.44 23.83
CA MET A 325 23.23 3.73 24.88
C MET A 325 21.80 3.60 24.35
N GLU A 326 21.52 4.17 23.18
CA GLU A 326 20.22 4.14 22.53
C GLU A 326 19.89 2.72 22.05
N ALA A 327 20.90 2.00 21.53
CA ALA A 327 20.74 0.59 21.16
C ALA A 327 20.38 -0.28 22.36
N GLU A 328 21.06 -0.09 23.50
CA GLU A 328 20.79 -0.82 24.74
C GLU A 328 19.37 -0.53 25.25
N GLY A 329 18.95 0.74 25.25
CA GLY A 329 17.59 1.14 25.59
C GLY A 329 16.55 0.46 24.70
N LEU A 330 16.74 0.52 23.38
CA LEU A 330 15.82 -0.12 22.42
C LEU A 330 15.77 -1.64 22.59
N ILE A 331 16.93 -2.30 22.76
CA ILE A 331 17.01 -3.75 23.01
C ILE A 331 16.23 -4.11 24.28
N GLY A 332 16.42 -3.36 25.37
CA GLY A 332 15.69 -3.57 26.62
C GLY A 332 14.16 -3.47 26.45
N GLN A 333 13.69 -2.51 25.67
CA GLN A 333 12.27 -2.38 25.38
C GLN A 333 11.76 -3.51 24.48
N ILE A 334 12.53 -3.95 23.49
CA ILE A 334 12.17 -5.11 22.64
C ILE A 334 12.00 -6.36 23.52
N GLU A 335 12.94 -6.63 24.41
CA GLU A 335 12.87 -7.79 25.32
C GLU A 335 11.70 -7.68 26.29
N LYS A 336 11.41 -6.50 26.81
CA LYS A 336 10.29 -6.25 27.73
C LYS A 336 8.94 -6.48 27.04
N ILE A 337 8.77 -6.03 25.79
CA ILE A 337 7.48 -6.05 25.09
C ILE A 337 7.27 -7.40 24.40
N TYR A 338 8.29 -7.95 23.72
CA TYR A 338 8.18 -9.14 22.89
C TYR A 338 8.87 -10.39 23.46
N GLY A 339 9.56 -10.30 24.60
CA GLY A 339 10.49 -11.31 25.11
C GLY A 339 10.08 -12.79 24.92
N ALA A 340 8.83 -13.13 25.30
CA ALA A 340 8.32 -14.49 25.15
C ALA A 340 7.96 -14.86 23.68
N GLU A 341 7.68 -13.85 22.85
CA GLU A 341 7.21 -14.01 21.47
C GLU A 341 8.34 -13.84 20.45
N LEU A 342 9.56 -13.46 20.89
CA LEU A 342 10.72 -13.37 20.01
C LEU A 342 11.06 -14.70 19.37
N LYS A 343 11.23 -14.69 18.06
CA LYS A 343 11.73 -15.84 17.31
C LYS A 343 13.19 -16.11 17.72
N GLU A 344 13.63 -17.36 17.59
CA GLU A 344 14.99 -17.76 17.96
C GLU A 344 16.08 -16.94 17.26
N ASN A 345 15.90 -16.64 15.97
CA ASN A 345 16.82 -15.79 15.22
C ASN A 345 16.85 -14.35 15.73
N GLU A 346 15.69 -13.77 16.09
CA GLU A 346 15.61 -12.41 16.64
C GLU A 346 16.31 -12.35 18.00
N ARG A 347 16.06 -13.32 18.89
CA ARG A 347 16.73 -13.44 20.18
C ARG A 347 18.24 -13.55 20.02
N LYS A 348 18.70 -14.39 19.09
CA LYS A 348 20.11 -14.54 18.77
C LYS A 348 20.75 -13.25 18.25
N ASP A 349 20.03 -12.51 17.37
CA ASP A 349 20.50 -11.21 16.89
C ASP A 349 20.64 -10.18 18.03
N LEU A 350 19.69 -10.13 18.96
CA LEU A 350 19.77 -9.25 20.14
C LEU A 350 20.97 -9.61 21.02
N LEU A 351 21.21 -10.89 21.30
CA LEU A 351 22.35 -11.35 22.07
C LEU A 351 23.69 -11.00 21.40
N LYS A 352 23.79 -11.19 20.07
CA LYS A 352 24.98 -10.78 19.30
C LYS A 352 25.24 -9.28 19.38
N MET A 353 24.19 -8.46 19.34
CA MET A 353 24.32 -7.01 19.52
C MET A 353 24.83 -6.67 20.93
N LYS A 354 24.25 -7.28 21.98
CA LYS A 354 24.72 -7.12 23.38
C LYS A 354 26.19 -7.55 23.54
N ALA A 355 26.58 -8.68 22.96
CA ALA A 355 27.97 -9.13 23.00
C ALA A 355 28.92 -8.10 22.36
N ARG A 356 28.57 -7.56 21.19
CA ARG A 356 29.38 -6.51 20.53
C ARG A 356 29.51 -5.24 21.39
N MET A 357 28.43 -4.83 22.05
CA MET A 357 28.46 -3.66 22.94
C MET A 357 29.31 -3.95 24.19
N ALA A 358 29.25 -5.16 24.78
CA ALA A 358 30.06 -5.57 25.87
C ALA A 358 31.56 -5.56 25.51
N VAL A 359 31.94 -6.06 24.34
CA VAL A 359 33.29 -5.97 23.78
C VAL A 359 33.77 -4.51 23.70
N ALA A 360 32.93 -3.63 23.13
CA ALA A 360 33.27 -2.21 22.97
C ALA A 360 33.49 -1.48 24.30
N ARG A 361 32.80 -1.92 25.37
CA ARG A 361 32.94 -1.40 26.73
C ARG A 361 34.10 -2.05 27.54
N GLY A 362 34.72 -3.07 26.97
CA GLY A 362 35.75 -3.85 27.69
C GLY A 362 35.19 -4.76 28.80
N ALA A 363 33.89 -5.04 28.79
CA ALA A 363 33.19 -5.87 29.77
C ALA A 363 33.28 -7.37 29.41
N GLY A 364 34.51 -7.92 29.49
CA GLY A 364 34.79 -9.28 28.98
C GLY A 364 33.99 -10.40 29.64
N GLU A 365 33.70 -10.34 30.95
CA GLU A 365 32.86 -11.35 31.60
C GLU A 365 31.43 -11.34 31.12
N GLU A 366 30.88 -10.15 30.86
CA GLU A 366 29.54 -9.99 30.27
C GLU A 366 29.50 -10.52 28.84
N GLU A 367 30.56 -10.21 28.04
CA GLU A 367 30.74 -10.78 26.69
C GLU A 367 30.68 -12.30 26.72
N ALA A 368 31.45 -12.93 27.60
CA ALA A 368 31.52 -14.39 27.71
C ALA A 368 30.17 -15.00 28.06
N ARG A 369 29.45 -14.45 29.02
CA ARG A 369 28.14 -14.93 29.46
C ARG A 369 27.12 -14.87 28.31
N ILE A 370 27.12 -13.78 27.57
CA ILE A 370 26.22 -13.64 26.40
C ILE A 370 26.59 -14.61 25.29
N LEU A 371 27.88 -14.79 25.02
CA LEU A 371 28.33 -15.77 24.01
C LEU A 371 28.02 -17.21 24.41
N GLU A 372 28.14 -17.56 25.70
CA GLU A 372 27.72 -18.86 26.23
C GLU A 372 26.22 -19.09 26.03
N GLU A 373 25.40 -18.07 26.26
CA GLU A 373 23.95 -18.14 25.98
C GLU A 373 23.66 -18.36 24.49
N ILE A 374 24.37 -17.67 23.58
CA ILE A 374 24.23 -17.88 22.13
C ILE A 374 24.59 -19.33 21.76
N VAL A 375 25.73 -19.84 22.28
CA VAL A 375 26.17 -21.23 22.02
C VAL A 375 25.22 -22.25 22.62
N SER A 376 24.50 -21.93 23.68
CA SER A 376 23.46 -22.78 24.27
C SER A 376 22.22 -22.86 23.38
N ILE A 377 21.82 -21.76 22.76
CA ILE A 377 20.68 -21.67 21.84
C ILE A 377 21.06 -22.30 20.48
N ASP A 378 22.22 -21.95 19.96
CA ASP A 378 22.73 -22.44 18.67
C ASP A 378 24.15 -23.00 18.82
N PRO A 379 24.30 -24.29 19.12
CA PRO A 379 25.59 -24.93 19.29
C PRO A 379 26.49 -24.95 18.02
N LEU A 380 25.93 -24.55 16.88
CA LEU A 380 26.62 -24.47 15.59
C LEU A 380 26.87 -23.00 15.16
N ASP A 381 26.67 -22.01 16.04
CA ASP A 381 27.06 -20.64 15.74
C ASP A 381 28.61 -20.49 15.82
N GLY A 382 29.25 -20.68 14.67
CA GLY A 382 30.71 -20.64 14.57
C GLY A 382 31.32 -19.29 14.91
N GLU A 383 30.62 -18.19 14.73
CA GLU A 383 31.07 -16.85 15.14
C GLU A 383 31.14 -16.76 16.66
N ALA A 384 30.08 -17.16 17.34
CA ALA A 384 30.04 -17.17 18.82
C ALA A 384 31.09 -18.11 19.42
N LEU A 385 31.27 -19.28 18.82
CA LEU A 385 32.31 -20.24 19.24
C LEU A 385 33.72 -19.65 19.13
N ILE A 386 34.03 -18.95 18.03
CA ILE A 386 35.34 -18.30 17.83
C ILE A 386 35.55 -17.18 18.83
N LEU A 387 34.57 -16.30 19.02
CA LEU A 387 34.67 -15.17 19.95
C LEU A 387 34.82 -15.65 21.41
N LEU A 388 34.02 -16.63 21.80
CA LEU A 388 34.13 -17.24 23.15
C LEU A 388 35.48 -17.93 23.33
N GLY A 389 36.02 -18.59 22.31
CA GLY A 389 37.37 -19.13 22.32
C GLY A 389 38.44 -18.07 22.48
N GLN A 390 38.30 -16.91 21.85
CA GLN A 390 39.20 -15.79 22.04
C GLN A 390 39.15 -15.23 23.49
N TYR A 391 37.96 -15.12 24.08
CA TYR A 391 37.80 -14.71 25.45
C TYR A 391 38.55 -15.65 26.40
N TYR A 392 38.30 -16.97 26.33
CA TYR A 392 38.96 -17.93 27.22
C TYR A 392 40.47 -17.99 26.99
N GLY A 393 40.91 -17.82 25.73
CA GLY A 393 42.35 -17.72 25.43
C GLY A 393 43.03 -16.50 26.08
N ARG A 394 42.35 -15.36 26.19
CA ARG A 394 42.86 -14.13 26.82
C ARG A 394 42.83 -14.21 28.35
N THR A 395 41.83 -14.89 28.91
CA THR A 395 41.65 -14.99 30.39
C THR A 395 42.40 -16.16 31.00
N GLY A 396 43.20 -16.89 30.22
CA GLY A 396 44.10 -17.94 30.73
C GLY A 396 43.52 -19.36 30.67
N ASP A 397 42.25 -19.55 30.32
CA ASP A 397 41.66 -20.89 30.10
C ASP A 397 41.86 -21.34 28.64
N ALA A 398 43.10 -21.55 28.27
CA ALA A 398 43.48 -21.94 26.91
C ALA A 398 42.84 -23.27 26.49
N ALA A 399 42.57 -24.18 27.44
CA ALA A 399 41.98 -25.49 27.14
C ALA A 399 40.55 -25.35 26.61
N LYS A 400 39.73 -24.50 27.29
CA LYS A 400 38.41 -24.15 26.80
C LYS A 400 38.46 -23.39 25.47
N GLY A 401 39.42 -22.48 25.30
CA GLY A 401 39.63 -21.76 24.06
C GLY A 401 39.85 -22.69 22.86
N ILE A 402 40.79 -23.65 23.03
CA ILE A 402 41.12 -24.66 22.03
C ILE A 402 39.88 -25.51 21.67
N PHE A 403 39.19 -26.03 22.68
CA PHE A 403 37.98 -26.82 22.49
C PHE A 403 36.92 -26.10 21.63
N LEU A 404 36.72 -24.80 21.89
CA LEU A 404 35.76 -24.00 21.15
C LEU A 404 36.19 -23.75 19.69
N TYR A 405 37.51 -23.53 19.46
CA TYR A 405 38.03 -23.41 18.09
C TYR A 405 37.92 -24.73 17.31
N GLU A 406 38.16 -25.87 17.95
CA GLU A 406 38.00 -27.18 17.33
C GLU A 406 36.55 -27.47 16.94
N ARG A 407 35.58 -27.04 17.77
CA ARG A 407 34.16 -27.12 17.41
C ARG A 407 33.85 -26.21 16.22
N ALA A 408 34.30 -24.97 16.22
CA ALA A 408 34.09 -24.03 15.13
C ALA A 408 34.76 -24.50 13.83
N ALA A 409 35.93 -25.12 13.90
CA ALA A 409 36.66 -25.68 12.75
C ALA A 409 35.94 -26.84 12.04
N LYS A 410 34.96 -27.48 12.69
CA LYS A 410 34.10 -28.50 12.06
C LYS A 410 33.02 -27.92 11.18
N LEU A 411 32.80 -26.60 11.25
CA LEU A 411 31.83 -25.88 10.46
C LEU A 411 32.53 -25.28 9.22
N GLU A 412 32.23 -25.80 8.03
CA GLU A 412 32.89 -25.46 6.77
C GLU A 412 33.10 -23.94 6.60
N LYS A 413 32.06 -23.12 6.86
CA LYS A 413 32.12 -21.67 6.75
C LYS A 413 33.15 -21.01 7.69
N PHE A 414 33.41 -21.59 8.84
CA PHE A 414 34.24 -21.04 9.92
C PHE A 414 35.58 -21.75 10.10
N GLU A 415 35.82 -22.82 9.37
CA GLU A 415 36.97 -23.71 9.50
C GLU A 415 38.30 -22.96 9.45
N ALA A 416 38.51 -22.16 8.39
CA ALA A 416 39.76 -21.41 8.21
C ALA A 416 39.98 -20.40 9.32
N ASP A 417 38.94 -19.61 9.65
CA ASP A 417 39.05 -18.55 10.66
C ASP A 417 39.30 -19.15 12.06
N ALA A 418 38.62 -20.25 12.40
CA ALA A 418 38.83 -20.99 13.67
C ALA A 418 40.24 -21.55 13.79
N LYS A 419 40.78 -22.17 12.73
CA LYS A 419 42.14 -22.70 12.70
C LYS A 419 43.20 -21.60 12.87
N VAL A 420 42.99 -20.43 12.24
CA VAL A 420 43.88 -19.26 12.41
C VAL A 420 43.88 -18.80 13.87
N ARG A 421 42.70 -18.66 14.50
CA ARG A 421 42.60 -18.24 15.91
C ARG A 421 43.18 -19.26 16.88
N HIS A 422 42.99 -20.56 16.62
CA HIS A 422 43.65 -21.62 17.39
C HIS A 422 45.16 -21.54 17.26
N ALA A 423 45.68 -21.37 16.05
CA ALA A 423 47.12 -21.22 15.84
C ALA A 423 47.68 -19.97 16.56
N GLN A 424 46.97 -18.83 16.53
CA GLN A 424 47.36 -17.61 17.25
C GLN A 424 47.49 -17.86 18.77
N LEU A 425 46.53 -18.60 19.34
CA LEU A 425 46.60 -18.99 20.77
C LEU A 425 47.83 -19.83 21.08
N LEU A 426 48.12 -20.82 20.23
CA LEU A 426 49.29 -21.71 20.39
C LEU A 426 50.62 -20.93 20.24
N VAL A 427 50.69 -20.02 19.27
CA VAL A 427 51.86 -19.12 19.09
C VAL A 427 52.07 -18.27 20.32
N GLY A 428 50.98 -17.69 20.92
CA GLY A 428 51.06 -16.96 22.19
C GLY A 428 51.58 -17.79 23.37
N GLN A 429 51.43 -19.11 23.32
CA GLN A 429 51.96 -20.07 24.29
C GLN A 429 53.40 -20.55 23.96
N GLY A 430 53.97 -20.10 22.86
CA GLY A 430 55.28 -20.56 22.36
C GLY A 430 55.26 -21.92 21.66
N LYS A 431 54.08 -22.50 21.42
CA LYS A 431 53.88 -23.81 20.76
C LYS A 431 53.86 -23.69 19.26
N TYR A 432 54.94 -23.20 18.66
CA TYR A 432 55.02 -22.90 17.24
C TYR A 432 54.82 -24.13 16.35
N ALA A 433 55.39 -25.27 16.77
CA ALA A 433 55.30 -26.52 16.02
C ALA A 433 53.83 -27.01 15.85
N ASP A 434 53.02 -26.84 16.89
CA ASP A 434 51.59 -27.21 16.88
C ASP A 434 50.72 -26.22 16.08
N ALA A 435 51.16 -24.98 15.97
CA ALA A 435 50.45 -23.92 15.24
C ALA A 435 50.58 -24.08 13.70
N LEU A 436 51.72 -24.56 13.20
CA LEU A 436 52.03 -24.68 11.78
C LEU A 436 51.04 -25.52 10.97
N PRO A 437 50.64 -26.73 11.42
CA PRO A 437 49.65 -27.52 10.70
C PRO A 437 48.31 -26.84 10.55
N LEU A 438 47.88 -26.08 11.57
CA LEU A 438 46.63 -25.35 11.57
C LEU A 438 46.65 -24.20 10.55
N LEU A 439 47.73 -23.43 10.49
CA LEU A 439 47.90 -22.32 9.53
C LEU A 439 47.97 -22.84 8.09
N ARG A 440 48.69 -23.93 7.84
CA ARG A 440 48.76 -24.55 6.51
C ARG A 440 47.38 -25.05 6.07
N SER A 441 46.64 -25.70 6.96
CA SER A 441 45.30 -26.17 6.68
C SER A 441 44.33 -24.99 6.44
N ALA A 442 44.40 -23.91 7.25
CA ALA A 442 43.59 -22.75 7.03
C ALA A 442 43.85 -22.09 5.67
N GLN A 443 45.13 -22.02 5.24
CA GLN A 443 45.52 -21.51 3.94
C GLN A 443 45.02 -22.39 2.77
N GLN A 444 45.01 -23.71 2.96
CA GLN A 444 44.44 -24.63 1.97
C GLN A 444 42.92 -24.47 1.82
N VAL A 445 42.18 -24.36 2.94
CA VAL A 445 40.73 -24.19 2.92
C VAL A 445 40.31 -22.84 2.34
N LYS A 446 40.99 -21.76 2.73
CA LYS A 446 40.66 -20.40 2.28
C LYS A 446 41.94 -19.61 2.08
N PRO A 447 42.55 -19.64 0.90
CA PRO A 447 43.76 -18.91 0.60
C PRO A 447 43.59 -17.40 0.83
N ARG A 448 44.44 -16.82 1.71
CA ARG A 448 44.48 -15.39 1.99
C ARG A 448 45.93 -14.95 2.20
N GLU A 449 46.31 -13.82 1.64
CA GLU A 449 47.66 -13.29 1.73
C GLU A 449 48.12 -13.05 3.19
N ASN A 450 47.24 -12.52 4.03
CA ASN A 450 47.55 -12.31 5.46
C ASN A 450 47.80 -13.62 6.25
N ILE A 451 47.12 -14.70 5.88
CA ILE A 451 47.35 -16.03 6.50
C ILE A 451 48.71 -16.55 6.03
N GLN A 452 49.03 -16.40 4.75
CA GLN A 452 50.32 -16.80 4.20
C GLN A 452 51.48 -16.08 4.87
N GLN A 453 51.40 -14.76 4.96
CA GLN A 453 52.41 -13.94 5.63
C GLN A 453 52.61 -14.35 7.10
N TYR A 454 51.50 -14.61 7.83
CA TYR A 454 51.57 -15.06 9.20
C TYR A 454 52.16 -16.46 9.33
N LEU A 455 51.83 -17.40 8.44
CA LEU A 455 52.43 -18.71 8.36
C LEU A 455 53.96 -18.63 8.19
N GLU A 456 54.46 -17.87 7.23
CA GLU A 456 55.88 -17.65 6.98
C GLU A 456 56.63 -17.01 8.18
N GLN A 457 55.94 -16.13 8.88
CA GLN A 457 56.50 -15.53 10.07
C GLN A 457 56.66 -16.58 11.20
N VAL A 458 55.64 -17.42 11.43
CA VAL A 458 55.67 -18.46 12.46
C VAL A 458 56.70 -19.55 12.08
N GLU A 459 56.83 -19.92 10.78
CA GLU A 459 57.87 -20.83 10.31
C GLU A 459 59.30 -20.33 10.56
N ARG A 460 59.54 -19.03 10.36
CA ARG A 460 60.85 -18.44 10.67
C ARG A 460 61.19 -18.53 12.14
N VAL A 461 60.21 -18.19 13.02
CA VAL A 461 60.41 -18.27 14.47
C VAL A 461 60.59 -19.71 14.93
N ALA A 462 59.82 -20.66 14.38
CA ALA A 462 59.96 -22.09 14.74
C ALA A 462 61.30 -22.70 14.34
N ARG A 463 61.96 -22.22 13.29
CA ARG A 463 63.33 -22.65 12.84
C ARG A 463 64.45 -22.03 13.66
N SER A 464 64.22 -20.90 14.28
CA SER A 464 65.22 -20.12 15.06
C SER A 464 65.31 -20.53 16.52
N ARG A 465 64.41 -21.43 16.99
CA ARG A 465 64.38 -22.01 18.34
C ARG A 465 64.66 -23.50 18.29
#